data_b29e33b4a15a114929e70214cb4f2c4a
#
_entry.id   b29e33b4a15a114929e70214cb4f2c4a
#
_cell.length_a   1.000
_cell.length_b   1.000
_cell.length_c   1.000
_cell.angle_alpha   90.00
_cell.angle_beta   90.00
_cell.angle_gamma   90.00
#
_symmetry.space_group_name_H-M   'P 1'
#
loop_
_entity.id
_entity.type
_entity.pdbx_description
1 polymer ?
#
loop_
_entity_poly.entity_id
_entity_poly.type
_entity_poly.pdbx_seq_one_letter_code
_entity_poly.pdbx_strand_id
1 'polypeptide(L)'
;VELGSTRIKGVVIDESFAPVESGDFEWESTYDHGIWTYDLADAREGLCQVLSQLKDREGLAAAGISGMMHGYLAFDKDWNLLVPFRTWQNTITADAAEQLTQLFQFNVPQRWSIAHLYQAILNGEAHVSQIAHITTLSSYVHYMLTGENVVGVGEASGMFPIDSATGNWNEEMLKKFETLTQDQPWNIRDVLPRVLLAGQDAGRLTASGSAWVKGLLPEGLPFAPPE
;
A
#
# COMPACT_ATOMS: atom_id res chain seq x y z
N VAL A 1 2.73 -13.06 3.80
CA VAL A 1 3.90 -12.58 3.03
C VAL A 1 4.25 -11.18 3.48
N GLU A 2 5.55 -10.91 3.63
CA GLU A 2 6.11 -9.60 3.96
C GLU A 2 6.91 -9.05 2.76
N LEU A 3 6.59 -7.84 2.34
CA LEU A 3 7.31 -7.08 1.32
C LEU A 3 8.27 -6.10 2.01
N GLY A 4 9.37 -6.64 2.57
CA GLY A 4 10.37 -5.84 3.29
C GLY A 4 11.30 -5.07 2.36
N SER A 5 12.08 -4.13 2.89
CA SER A 5 12.94 -3.22 2.10
C SER A 5 14.15 -3.89 1.42
N THR A 6 14.56 -5.06 1.88
CA THR A 6 15.70 -5.80 1.31
C THR A 6 15.33 -7.22 0.91
N ARG A 7 14.16 -7.69 1.32
CA ARG A 7 13.75 -9.08 1.12
C ARG A 7 12.23 -9.20 1.14
N ILE A 8 11.69 -9.94 0.20
CA ILE A 8 10.31 -10.44 0.24
C ILE A 8 10.37 -11.81 0.91
N LYS A 9 9.49 -12.04 1.91
CA LYS A 9 9.45 -13.29 2.66
C LYS A 9 8.04 -13.86 2.69
N GLY A 10 7.92 -15.17 2.59
CA GLY A 10 6.69 -15.90 2.83
C GLY A 10 6.91 -16.89 3.97
N VAL A 11 5.94 -16.99 4.86
CA VAL A 11 5.94 -17.94 5.96
C VAL A 11 4.58 -18.62 6.02
N VAL A 12 4.57 -19.94 6.05
CA VAL A 12 3.38 -20.73 6.39
C VAL A 12 3.45 -21.04 7.88
N ILE A 13 2.38 -20.77 8.60
CA ILE A 13 2.23 -21.10 10.02
C ILE A 13 1.13 -22.15 10.18
N ASP A 14 1.27 -23.03 11.15
CA ASP A 14 0.26 -24.00 11.54
C ASP A 14 -0.79 -23.43 12.52
N GLU A 15 -1.73 -24.25 12.97
CA GLU A 15 -2.78 -23.88 13.92
C GLU A 15 -2.23 -23.43 15.30
N SER A 16 -0.98 -23.77 15.62
CA SER A 16 -0.30 -23.31 16.84
C SER A 16 0.48 -22.01 16.65
N PHE A 17 0.39 -21.39 15.45
CA PHE A 17 1.16 -20.24 15.00
C PHE A 17 2.67 -20.50 14.89
N ALA A 18 3.08 -21.77 14.80
CA ALA A 18 4.47 -22.12 14.56
C ALA A 18 4.79 -22.07 13.04
N PRO A 19 5.94 -21.49 12.64
CA PRO A 19 6.38 -21.53 11.25
C PRO A 19 6.72 -22.94 10.83
N VAL A 20 6.08 -23.41 9.76
CA VAL A 20 6.28 -24.77 9.20
C VAL A 20 7.00 -24.76 7.85
N GLU A 21 6.82 -23.67 7.08
CA GLU A 21 7.52 -23.45 5.82
C GLU A 21 7.88 -21.98 5.66
N SER A 22 8.95 -21.70 4.92
CA SER A 22 9.30 -20.33 4.55
C SER A 22 9.97 -20.29 3.18
N GLY A 23 9.84 -19.14 2.53
CA GLY A 23 10.55 -18.81 1.31
C GLY A 23 10.96 -17.34 1.34
N ASP A 24 11.97 -16.98 0.56
CA ASP A 24 12.43 -15.61 0.47
C ASP A 24 13.00 -15.26 -0.91
N PHE A 25 13.05 -13.96 -1.17
CA PHE A 25 13.59 -13.36 -2.38
C PHE A 25 14.29 -12.04 -2.03
N GLU A 26 15.54 -11.91 -2.40
CA GLU A 26 16.29 -10.65 -2.22
C GLU A 26 15.95 -9.67 -3.33
N TRP A 27 15.68 -8.44 -2.95
CA TRP A 27 15.50 -7.32 -3.84
C TRP A 27 16.05 -6.03 -3.23
N GLU A 28 16.20 -5.00 -4.03
CA GLU A 28 16.75 -3.73 -3.56
C GLU A 28 16.05 -2.54 -4.22
N SER A 29 16.06 -1.40 -3.52
CA SER A 29 15.61 -0.14 -4.10
C SER A 29 16.64 0.40 -5.08
N THR A 30 16.18 1.09 -6.10
CA THR A 30 17.02 1.83 -7.05
C THR A 30 16.85 3.33 -6.83
N TYR A 31 17.93 4.09 -7.07
CA TYR A 31 17.87 5.54 -7.09
C TYR A 31 17.86 6.02 -8.54
N ASP A 32 16.70 6.47 -9.00
CA ASP A 32 16.50 6.90 -10.37
C ASP A 32 15.89 8.30 -10.43
N HIS A 33 16.48 9.19 -11.23
CA HIS A 33 16.05 10.58 -11.39
C HIS A 33 15.75 11.34 -10.07
N GLY A 34 16.53 11.07 -9.04
CA GLY A 34 16.36 11.72 -7.73
C GLY A 34 15.34 11.03 -6.80
N ILE A 35 14.82 9.87 -7.17
CA ILE A 35 13.79 9.13 -6.44
C ILE A 35 14.29 7.74 -6.05
N TRP A 36 14.19 7.38 -4.79
CA TRP A 36 14.28 6.00 -4.33
C TRP A 36 13.00 5.26 -4.65
N THR A 37 13.10 4.18 -5.42
CA THR A 37 11.97 3.42 -5.94
C THR A 37 12.22 1.93 -5.93
N TYR A 38 11.14 1.14 -6.04
CA TYR A 38 11.13 -0.27 -6.41
C TYR A 38 10.24 -0.45 -7.63
N ASP A 39 10.61 -1.36 -8.53
CA ASP A 39 9.73 -1.75 -9.63
C ASP A 39 8.60 -2.65 -9.11
N LEU A 40 7.36 -2.35 -9.46
CA LEU A 40 6.21 -3.19 -9.10
C LEU A 40 6.23 -4.54 -9.82
N ALA A 41 6.91 -4.64 -10.96
CA ALA A 41 7.13 -5.93 -11.63
C ALA A 41 8.07 -6.82 -10.80
N ASP A 42 9.10 -6.23 -10.17
CA ASP A 42 10.00 -6.97 -9.28
C ASP A 42 9.28 -7.42 -8.00
N ALA A 43 8.37 -6.58 -7.46
CA ALA A 43 7.53 -6.96 -6.33
C ALA A 43 6.67 -8.20 -6.66
N ARG A 44 6.04 -8.23 -7.85
CA ARG A 44 5.28 -9.36 -8.34
C ARG A 44 6.15 -10.60 -8.56
N GLU A 45 7.29 -10.44 -9.24
CA GLU A 45 8.20 -11.56 -9.50
C GLU A 45 8.74 -12.14 -8.19
N GLY A 46 9.17 -11.29 -7.26
CA GLY A 46 9.64 -11.73 -5.94
C GLY A 46 8.55 -12.45 -5.16
N LEU A 47 7.31 -11.98 -5.19
CA LEU A 47 6.17 -12.69 -4.61
C LEU A 47 6.00 -14.09 -5.24
N CYS A 48 6.04 -14.19 -6.57
CA CYS A 48 5.95 -15.48 -7.26
C CYS A 48 7.10 -16.41 -6.89
N GLN A 49 8.34 -15.90 -6.79
CA GLN A 49 9.50 -16.69 -6.37
C GLN A 49 9.33 -17.23 -4.95
N VAL A 50 8.89 -16.38 -4.01
CA VAL A 50 8.61 -16.78 -2.63
C VAL A 50 7.52 -17.86 -2.58
N LEU A 51 6.40 -17.63 -3.25
CA LEU A 51 5.29 -18.59 -3.28
C LEU A 51 5.69 -19.93 -3.90
N SER A 52 6.58 -19.94 -4.91
CA SER A 52 7.05 -21.17 -5.54
C SER A 52 7.88 -22.06 -4.62
N GLN A 53 8.49 -21.51 -3.58
CA GLN A 53 9.27 -22.23 -2.58
C GLN A 53 8.41 -22.91 -1.52
N LEU A 54 7.15 -22.45 -1.33
CA LEU A 54 6.20 -23.07 -0.40
C LEU A 54 5.56 -24.29 -1.06
N LYS A 55 5.49 -25.43 -0.34
CA LYS A 55 5.06 -26.72 -0.89
C LYS A 55 3.56 -26.95 -0.74
N ASP A 56 3.03 -26.70 0.46
CA ASP A 56 1.61 -26.95 0.77
C ASP A 56 0.79 -25.64 0.70
N ARG A 57 0.50 -25.22 -0.54
CA ARG A 57 -0.31 -24.03 -0.79
C ARG A 57 -1.81 -24.30 -0.89
N GLU A 58 -2.19 -25.55 -1.19
CA GLU A 58 -3.60 -25.93 -1.31
C GLU A 58 -4.29 -26.07 0.05
N GLY A 59 -3.52 -26.37 1.10
CA GLY A 59 -4.01 -26.48 2.47
C GLY A 59 -4.16 -25.16 3.22
N LEU A 60 -3.84 -24.02 2.61
CA LEU A 60 -3.92 -22.71 3.26
C LEU A 60 -5.36 -22.33 3.61
N ALA A 61 -5.62 -21.99 4.88
CA ALA A 61 -6.92 -21.51 5.36
C ALA A 61 -7.15 -20.02 5.07
N ALA A 62 -6.09 -19.23 5.13
CA ALA A 62 -6.10 -17.79 4.83
C ALA A 62 -4.69 -17.28 4.49
N ALA A 63 -4.60 -16.10 3.92
CA ALA A 63 -3.34 -15.41 3.66
C ALA A 63 -3.40 -13.95 4.12
N GLY A 64 -2.23 -13.34 4.29
CA GLY A 64 -2.08 -11.92 4.59
C GLY A 64 -0.84 -11.36 3.90
N ILE A 65 -0.90 -10.07 3.58
CA ILE A 65 0.20 -9.32 3.01
C ILE A 65 0.59 -8.22 4.00
N SER A 66 1.86 -8.15 4.35
CA SER A 66 2.43 -6.99 5.01
C SER A 66 3.55 -6.39 4.17
N GLY A 67 3.87 -5.15 4.39
CA GLY A 67 4.88 -4.49 3.58
C GLY A 67 5.63 -3.38 4.30
N MET A 68 6.65 -2.84 3.62
CA MET A 68 7.28 -1.63 4.09
C MET A 68 6.26 -0.50 4.15
N MET A 69 6.09 0.05 5.32
CA MET A 69 5.15 1.13 5.60
C MET A 69 5.53 2.42 4.85
N HIS A 70 4.56 3.25 4.59
CA HIS A 70 4.72 4.57 3.97
C HIS A 70 5.02 4.56 2.47
N GLY A 71 5.27 5.73 1.94
CA GLY A 71 5.56 5.97 0.53
C GLY A 71 4.33 6.38 -0.26
N TYR A 72 4.50 6.48 -1.58
CA TYR A 72 3.50 7.03 -2.46
C TYR A 72 3.37 6.21 -3.73
N LEU A 73 2.29 5.50 -3.84
CA LEU A 73 1.83 4.80 -5.03
C LEU A 73 0.55 5.48 -5.50
N ALA A 74 0.58 6.09 -6.67
CA ALA A 74 -0.55 6.79 -7.27
C ALA A 74 -0.91 6.16 -8.62
N PHE A 75 -2.18 5.86 -8.78
CA PHE A 75 -2.72 5.17 -9.95
C PHE A 75 -3.86 5.95 -10.58
N ASP A 76 -4.05 5.76 -11.89
CA ASP A 76 -5.25 6.18 -12.59
C ASP A 76 -6.44 5.24 -12.32
N LYS A 77 -7.59 5.53 -12.94
CA LYS A 77 -8.83 4.75 -12.79
C LYS A 77 -8.71 3.28 -13.26
N ASP A 78 -7.74 2.98 -14.11
CA ASP A 78 -7.48 1.65 -14.67
C ASP A 78 -6.31 0.94 -13.93
N TRP A 79 -5.86 1.50 -12.80
CA TRP A 79 -4.74 1.03 -11.99
C TRP A 79 -3.39 1.02 -12.72
N ASN A 80 -3.20 1.91 -13.68
CA ASN A 80 -1.89 2.17 -14.24
C ASN A 80 -1.11 3.09 -13.30
N LEU A 81 0.13 2.72 -12.99
CA LEU A 81 1.01 3.53 -12.14
C LEU A 81 1.34 4.84 -12.86
N LEU A 82 1.07 5.98 -12.21
CA LEU A 82 1.21 7.31 -12.80
C LEU A 82 2.64 7.88 -12.68
N VAL A 83 3.33 7.52 -11.62
CA VAL A 83 4.73 7.94 -11.34
C VAL A 83 5.46 6.79 -10.67
N PRO A 84 6.82 6.72 -10.73
CA PRO A 84 7.57 5.72 -9.99
C PRO A 84 7.20 5.70 -8.51
N PHE A 85 7.17 4.51 -7.90
CA PHE A 85 6.91 4.35 -6.48
C PHE A 85 7.89 5.18 -5.65
N ARG A 86 7.42 6.19 -4.92
CA ARG A 86 8.24 7.00 -4.02
C ARG A 86 8.25 6.34 -2.65
N THR A 87 9.37 5.71 -2.31
CA THR A 87 9.51 4.94 -1.07
C THR A 87 9.65 5.83 0.16
N TRP A 88 9.62 5.21 1.35
CA TRP A 88 9.87 5.88 2.63
C TRP A 88 11.25 6.54 2.74
N GLN A 89 12.21 6.17 1.88
CA GLN A 89 13.58 6.72 1.84
C GLN A 89 13.63 8.14 1.26
N ASN A 90 12.60 8.56 0.55
CA ASN A 90 12.56 9.87 -0.09
C ASN A 90 12.30 11.00 0.93
N THR A 91 13.14 12.02 0.91
CA THR A 91 13.05 13.22 1.75
C THR A 91 12.70 14.47 0.95
N ILE A 92 11.91 14.32 -0.10
CA ILE A 92 11.58 15.35 -1.10
C ILE A 92 10.31 16.14 -0.78
N THR A 93 9.72 15.93 0.39
CA THR A 93 8.39 16.43 0.77
C THR A 93 8.41 17.36 1.98
N ALA A 94 9.54 18.07 2.20
CA ALA A 94 9.73 18.90 3.40
C ALA A 94 8.68 20.01 3.50
N ASP A 95 8.44 20.74 2.40
CA ASP A 95 7.49 21.86 2.38
C ASP A 95 6.05 21.39 2.63
N ALA A 96 5.66 20.29 2.01
CA ALA A 96 4.33 19.71 2.20
C ALA A 96 4.14 19.20 3.64
N ALA A 97 5.13 18.49 4.19
CA ALA A 97 5.08 17.96 5.54
C ALA A 97 4.96 19.08 6.58
N GLU A 98 5.70 20.18 6.41
CA GLU A 98 5.62 21.35 7.28
C GLU A 98 4.24 22.01 7.23
N GLN A 99 3.73 22.30 6.02
CA GLN A 99 2.43 22.93 5.83
C GLN A 99 1.29 22.07 6.37
N LEU A 100 1.31 20.77 6.12
CA LEU A 100 0.30 19.83 6.63
C LEU A 100 0.37 19.70 8.15
N THR A 101 1.56 19.68 8.73
CA THR A 101 1.75 19.66 10.19
C THR A 101 1.13 20.89 10.83
N GLN A 102 1.35 22.06 10.24
CA GLN A 102 0.75 23.32 10.72
C GLN A 102 -0.77 23.33 10.55
N LEU A 103 -1.29 22.90 9.40
CA LEU A 103 -2.73 22.86 9.11
C LEU A 103 -3.49 21.91 10.04
N PHE A 104 -2.94 20.71 10.22
CA PHE A 104 -3.60 19.69 11.02
C PHE A 104 -3.36 19.85 12.53
N GLN A 105 -2.36 20.65 12.94
CA GLN A 105 -1.85 20.67 14.32
C GLN A 105 -1.48 19.26 14.80
N PHE A 106 -0.92 18.47 13.88
CA PHE A 106 -0.55 17.08 14.02
C PHE A 106 0.70 16.81 13.20
N ASN A 107 1.67 16.08 13.74
CA ASN A 107 2.92 15.80 13.06
C ASN A 107 2.70 14.92 11.82
N VAL A 108 3.00 15.44 10.63
CA VAL A 108 2.97 14.73 9.35
C VAL A 108 4.40 14.50 8.88
N PRO A 109 4.95 13.29 9.02
CA PRO A 109 6.29 12.98 8.53
C PRO A 109 6.41 13.05 7.01
N GLN A 110 7.60 13.42 6.52
CA GLN A 110 7.86 13.54 5.07
C GLN A 110 7.59 12.25 4.28
N ARG A 111 7.75 11.08 4.91
CA ARG A 111 7.57 9.77 4.26
C ARG A 111 6.12 9.34 4.09
N TRP A 112 5.15 10.06 4.65
CA TRP A 112 3.73 9.73 4.54
C TRP A 112 3.18 9.96 3.13
N SER A 113 2.22 9.13 2.71
CA SER A 113 1.61 9.23 1.37
C SER A 113 1.00 10.60 1.12
N ILE A 114 0.34 11.18 2.14
CA ILE A 114 -0.28 12.51 2.02
C ILE A 114 0.75 13.64 1.85
N ALA A 115 1.95 13.52 2.44
CA ALA A 115 3.02 14.50 2.24
C ALA A 115 3.54 14.45 0.80
N HIS A 116 3.68 13.26 0.23
CA HIS A 116 4.06 13.09 -1.18
C HIS A 116 2.98 13.63 -2.13
N LEU A 117 1.71 13.35 -1.86
CA LEU A 117 0.60 13.87 -2.66
C LEU A 117 0.60 15.40 -2.64
N TYR A 118 0.67 15.99 -1.45
CA TYR A 118 0.62 17.45 -1.33
C TYR A 118 1.86 18.11 -1.93
N GLN A 119 3.03 17.51 -1.81
CA GLN A 119 4.24 17.99 -2.48
C GLN A 119 4.09 17.95 -4.01
N ALA A 120 3.50 16.89 -4.56
CA ALA A 120 3.22 16.81 -6.00
C ALA A 120 2.26 17.91 -6.47
N ILE A 121 1.27 18.27 -5.64
CA ILE A 121 0.38 19.41 -5.90
C ILE A 121 1.15 20.73 -5.88
N LEU A 122 1.98 20.98 -4.85
CA LEU A 122 2.81 22.18 -4.74
C LEU A 122 3.77 22.34 -5.91
N ASN A 123 4.31 21.24 -6.41
CA ASN A 123 5.20 21.20 -7.56
C ASN A 123 4.45 21.35 -8.91
N GLY A 124 3.12 21.26 -8.95
CA GLY A 124 2.34 21.26 -10.19
C GLY A 124 2.61 20.05 -11.07
N GLU A 125 2.86 18.88 -10.47
CA GLU A 125 3.16 17.65 -11.21
C GLU A 125 1.97 17.18 -12.05
N ALA A 126 2.19 16.89 -13.33
CA ALA A 126 1.13 16.62 -14.31
C ALA A 126 0.24 15.40 -13.97
N HIS A 127 0.78 14.42 -13.25
CA HIS A 127 0.04 13.21 -12.88
C HIS A 127 -1.09 13.48 -11.86
N VAL A 128 -0.99 14.57 -11.09
CA VAL A 128 -1.93 14.87 -9.99
C VAL A 128 -3.38 14.88 -10.48
N SER A 129 -3.65 15.46 -11.64
CA SER A 129 -5.01 15.53 -12.20
C SER A 129 -5.57 14.18 -12.66
N GLN A 130 -4.75 13.14 -12.75
CA GLN A 130 -5.12 11.81 -13.23
C GLN A 130 -5.31 10.80 -12.10
N ILE A 131 -5.02 11.20 -10.86
CA ILE A 131 -5.09 10.31 -9.70
C ILE A 131 -6.52 9.84 -9.47
N ALA A 132 -6.69 8.54 -9.38
CA ALA A 132 -7.92 7.88 -8.96
C ALA A 132 -7.70 7.05 -7.67
N HIS A 133 -6.49 6.54 -7.45
CA HIS A 133 -6.17 5.74 -6.27
C HIS A 133 -4.79 6.10 -5.73
N ILE A 134 -4.69 6.18 -4.41
CA ILE A 134 -3.42 6.25 -3.67
C ILE A 134 -3.41 5.11 -2.67
N THR A 135 -2.31 4.35 -2.63
CA THR A 135 -2.22 3.20 -1.75
C THR A 135 -0.77 2.95 -1.31
N THR A 136 -0.56 1.90 -0.53
CA THR A 136 0.73 1.40 -0.08
C THR A 136 1.12 0.16 -0.89
N LEU A 137 2.34 -0.31 -0.72
CA LEU A 137 2.83 -1.48 -1.46
C LEU A 137 2.07 -2.76 -1.08
N SER A 138 1.82 -2.99 0.22
CA SER A 138 1.06 -4.14 0.70
C SER A 138 -0.38 -4.12 0.18
N SER A 139 -1.02 -2.95 0.22
CA SER A 139 -2.38 -2.75 -0.25
C SER A 139 -2.50 -2.86 -1.78
N TYR A 140 -1.50 -2.40 -2.54
CA TYR A 140 -1.43 -2.63 -3.98
C TYR A 140 -1.38 -4.13 -4.32
N VAL A 141 -0.48 -4.88 -3.67
CA VAL A 141 -0.38 -6.33 -3.88
C VAL A 141 -1.67 -7.02 -3.47
N HIS A 142 -2.26 -6.61 -2.35
CA HIS A 142 -3.57 -7.12 -1.91
C HIS A 142 -4.67 -6.86 -2.97
N TYR A 143 -4.74 -5.65 -3.51
CA TYR A 143 -5.68 -5.32 -4.59
C TYR A 143 -5.49 -6.20 -5.83
N MET A 144 -4.25 -6.41 -6.26
CA MET A 144 -3.94 -7.27 -7.41
C MET A 144 -4.39 -8.72 -7.20
N LEU A 145 -4.44 -9.17 -5.95
CA LEU A 145 -4.89 -10.52 -5.58
C LEU A 145 -6.41 -10.63 -5.42
N THR A 146 -7.03 -9.64 -4.79
CA THR A 146 -8.43 -9.72 -4.34
C THR A 146 -9.39 -8.83 -5.12
N GLY A 147 -8.91 -7.77 -5.75
CA GLY A 147 -9.73 -6.68 -6.33
C GLY A 147 -10.29 -5.70 -5.30
N GLU A 148 -9.98 -5.86 -4.01
CA GLU A 148 -10.46 -4.98 -2.94
C GLU A 148 -9.46 -3.84 -2.66
N ASN A 149 -9.90 -2.59 -2.83
CA ASN A 149 -9.10 -1.39 -2.50
C ASN A 149 -9.21 -1.08 -1.01
N VAL A 150 -8.43 -1.76 -0.21
CA VAL A 150 -8.43 -1.67 1.26
C VAL A 150 -7.03 -1.52 1.82
N VAL A 151 -6.94 -1.01 3.03
CA VAL A 151 -5.70 -0.88 3.82
C VAL A 151 -5.98 -1.22 5.27
N GLY A 152 -5.09 -1.93 5.94
CA GLY A 152 -5.17 -2.15 7.37
C GLY A 152 -4.90 -0.85 8.14
N VAL A 153 -5.48 -0.73 9.33
CA VAL A 153 -5.43 0.52 10.11
C VAL A 153 -4.00 0.90 10.52
N GLY A 154 -3.13 -0.08 10.74
CA GLY A 154 -1.73 0.15 11.07
C GLY A 154 -1.03 0.87 9.92
N GLU A 155 -1.11 0.34 8.73
CA GLU A 155 -0.50 0.92 7.54
C GLU A 155 -1.18 2.23 7.10
N ALA A 156 -2.51 2.32 7.22
CA ALA A 156 -3.27 3.54 6.96
C ALA A 156 -2.75 4.73 7.78
N SER A 157 -2.33 4.48 9.03
CA SER A 157 -1.75 5.52 9.91
C SER A 157 -0.46 6.15 9.38
N GLY A 158 0.18 5.52 8.42
CA GLY A 158 1.34 6.04 7.69
C GLY A 158 0.99 6.69 6.35
N MET A 159 -0.26 6.71 5.96
CA MET A 159 -0.74 7.38 4.76
C MET A 159 -1.35 8.75 5.07
N PHE A 160 -2.27 8.78 6.01
CA PHE A 160 -3.05 9.95 6.44
C PHE A 160 -3.44 9.77 7.92
N PRO A 161 -3.67 10.84 8.69
CA PRO A 161 -4.06 10.74 10.10
C PRO A 161 -5.32 9.88 10.32
N ILE A 162 -5.24 8.98 11.29
CA ILE A 162 -6.33 8.11 11.74
C ILE A 162 -6.97 8.69 13.01
N ASP A 163 -8.29 8.59 13.09
CA ASP A 163 -9.02 8.78 14.34
C ASP A 163 -8.97 7.47 15.13
N SER A 164 -8.28 7.48 16.26
CA SER A 164 -8.10 6.29 17.12
C SER A 164 -9.40 5.77 17.75
N ALA A 165 -10.44 6.59 17.84
CA ALA A 165 -11.73 6.18 18.38
C ALA A 165 -12.56 5.35 17.38
N THR A 166 -12.42 5.69 16.10
CA THR A 166 -13.17 5.02 15.02
C THR A 166 -12.33 4.01 14.24
N GLY A 167 -11.00 4.11 14.30
CA GLY A 167 -10.08 3.32 13.47
C GLY A 167 -10.18 3.67 11.97
N ASN A 168 -10.63 4.87 11.63
CA ASN A 168 -10.80 5.33 10.26
C ASN A 168 -10.07 6.67 10.04
N TRP A 169 -10.05 7.16 8.81
CA TRP A 169 -9.49 8.45 8.47
C TRP A 169 -10.06 9.58 9.35
N ASN A 170 -9.20 10.48 9.84
CA ASN A 170 -9.63 11.59 10.68
C ASN A 170 -10.46 12.59 9.88
N GLU A 171 -11.75 12.69 10.20
CA GLU A 171 -12.74 13.49 9.48
C GLU A 171 -12.45 15.01 9.50
N GLU A 172 -11.91 15.53 10.60
CA GLU A 172 -11.56 16.95 10.69
C GLU A 172 -10.40 17.28 9.75
N MET A 173 -9.38 16.40 9.73
CA MET A 173 -8.20 16.60 8.89
C MET A 173 -8.52 16.36 7.42
N LEU A 174 -9.41 15.40 7.08
CA LEU A 174 -9.91 15.26 5.72
C LEU A 174 -10.57 16.55 5.22
N LYS A 175 -11.47 17.15 6.00
CA LYS A 175 -12.11 18.42 5.64
C LYS A 175 -11.10 19.56 5.46
N LYS A 176 -10.07 19.64 6.30
CA LYS A 176 -8.99 20.63 6.14
C LYS A 176 -8.21 20.39 4.85
N PHE A 177 -7.90 19.14 4.51
CA PHE A 177 -7.19 18.79 3.28
C PHE A 177 -8.04 19.04 2.03
N GLU A 178 -9.34 18.78 2.07
CA GLU A 178 -10.28 19.11 0.99
C GLU A 178 -10.24 20.58 0.61
N THR A 179 -10.02 21.49 1.57
CA THR A 179 -9.88 22.93 1.26
C THR A 179 -8.60 23.26 0.48
N LEU A 180 -7.53 22.46 0.62
CA LEU A 180 -6.29 22.62 -0.15
C LEU A 180 -6.41 22.04 -1.57
N THR A 181 -7.34 21.13 -1.78
CA THR A 181 -7.46 20.35 -3.02
C THR A 181 -8.76 20.62 -3.77
N GLN A 182 -9.48 21.68 -3.43
CA GLN A 182 -10.78 22.01 -4.05
C GLN A 182 -10.72 22.22 -5.57
N ASP A 183 -9.56 22.58 -6.11
CA ASP A 183 -9.33 22.77 -7.55
C ASP A 183 -8.91 21.49 -8.27
N GLN A 184 -8.77 20.37 -7.56
CA GLN A 184 -8.46 19.08 -8.15
C GLN A 184 -9.71 18.40 -8.70
N PRO A 185 -9.61 17.59 -9.77
CA PRO A 185 -10.77 16.90 -10.35
C PRO A 185 -11.27 15.70 -9.53
N TRP A 186 -10.62 15.40 -8.41
CA TRP A 186 -10.93 14.30 -7.49
C TRP A 186 -11.10 14.79 -6.05
N ASN A 187 -11.77 14.00 -5.21
CA ASN A 187 -11.84 14.23 -3.77
C ASN A 187 -10.90 13.24 -3.05
N ILE A 188 -10.21 13.71 -1.99
CA ILE A 188 -9.31 12.87 -1.20
C ILE A 188 -9.99 11.60 -0.67
N ARG A 189 -11.28 11.67 -0.36
CA ARG A 189 -12.05 10.52 0.15
C ARG A 189 -12.22 9.42 -0.88
N ASP A 190 -12.27 9.78 -2.17
CA ASP A 190 -12.46 8.84 -3.26
C ASP A 190 -11.14 8.17 -3.66
N VAL A 191 -10.01 8.86 -3.43
CA VAL A 191 -8.69 8.34 -3.81
C VAL A 191 -7.99 7.53 -2.71
N LEU A 192 -8.39 7.69 -1.44
CA LEU A 192 -7.88 6.88 -0.34
C LEU A 192 -8.59 5.51 -0.29
N PRO A 193 -7.87 4.43 0.09
CA PRO A 193 -8.49 3.11 0.26
C PRO A 193 -9.41 3.08 1.49
N ARG A 194 -10.31 2.11 1.54
CA ARG A 194 -11.13 1.83 2.71
C ARG A 194 -10.28 1.22 3.83
N VAL A 195 -10.33 1.80 5.03
CA VAL A 195 -9.61 1.27 6.19
C VAL A 195 -10.32 0.06 6.77
N LEU A 196 -9.54 -0.97 7.12
CA LEU A 196 -10.01 -2.16 7.81
C LEU A 196 -9.25 -2.35 9.13
N LEU A 197 -9.97 -2.82 10.14
CA LEU A 197 -9.38 -3.26 11.39
C LEU A 197 -8.88 -4.70 11.28
N ALA A 198 -7.90 -5.07 12.10
CA ALA A 198 -7.40 -6.44 12.17
C ALA A 198 -8.57 -7.43 12.40
N GLY A 199 -8.57 -8.51 11.63
CA GLY A 199 -9.60 -9.57 11.70
C GLY A 199 -10.87 -9.30 10.88
N GLN A 200 -11.01 -8.14 10.27
CA GLN A 200 -12.10 -7.90 9.31
C GLN A 200 -11.85 -8.62 7.98
N ASP A 201 -12.93 -8.94 7.29
CA ASP A 201 -12.86 -9.56 5.95
C ASP A 201 -12.31 -8.55 4.94
N ALA A 202 -11.20 -8.91 4.31
CA ALA A 202 -10.54 -8.10 3.28
C ALA A 202 -10.68 -8.71 1.87
N GLY A 203 -11.58 -9.66 1.70
CA GLY A 203 -11.86 -10.30 0.42
C GLY A 203 -11.16 -11.63 0.23
N ARG A 204 -11.27 -12.15 -0.98
CA ARG A 204 -10.74 -13.47 -1.36
C ARG A 204 -9.96 -13.37 -2.66
N LEU A 205 -9.00 -14.30 -2.82
CA LEU A 205 -8.26 -14.42 -4.07
C LEU A 205 -9.21 -14.62 -5.25
N THR A 206 -9.14 -13.73 -6.21
CA THR A 206 -9.92 -13.82 -7.45
C THR A 206 -9.22 -14.71 -8.49
N ALA A 207 -9.95 -15.12 -9.53
CA ALA A 207 -9.35 -15.82 -10.68
C ALA A 207 -8.23 -15.00 -11.34
N SER A 208 -8.43 -13.66 -11.48
CA SER A 208 -7.39 -12.75 -12.00
C SER A 208 -6.20 -12.63 -11.05
N GLY A 209 -6.44 -12.59 -9.74
CA GLY A 209 -5.38 -12.57 -8.73
C GLY A 209 -4.57 -13.87 -8.71
N SER A 210 -5.24 -15.02 -8.82
CA SER A 210 -4.55 -16.31 -8.98
C SER A 210 -3.68 -16.33 -10.24
N ALA A 211 -4.21 -15.86 -11.37
CA ALA A 211 -3.45 -15.74 -12.62
C ALA A 211 -2.27 -14.75 -12.49
N TRP A 212 -2.44 -13.65 -11.74
CA TRP A 212 -1.39 -12.66 -11.50
C TRP A 212 -0.19 -13.25 -10.76
N VAL A 213 -0.42 -14.21 -9.84
CA VAL A 213 0.63 -15.00 -9.19
C VAL A 213 0.86 -16.36 -9.86
N LYS A 214 0.64 -16.48 -11.16
CA LYS A 214 0.95 -17.67 -11.98
C LYS A 214 0.25 -18.96 -11.48
N GLY A 215 -0.91 -18.86 -10.84
CA GLY A 215 -1.65 -19.99 -10.27
C GLY A 215 -1.03 -20.58 -9.00
N LEU A 216 -0.12 -19.85 -8.35
CA LEU A 216 0.59 -20.34 -7.16
C LEU A 216 -0.25 -20.33 -5.88
N LEU A 217 -1.39 -19.67 -5.88
CA LEU A 217 -2.35 -19.68 -4.79
C LEU A 217 -3.73 -20.08 -5.30
N PRO A 218 -4.53 -20.85 -4.52
CA PRO A 218 -5.85 -21.31 -4.92
C PRO A 218 -6.87 -20.18 -4.91
N GLU A 219 -7.69 -20.08 -5.96
CA GLU A 219 -8.83 -19.15 -6.02
C GLU A 219 -9.76 -19.35 -4.82
N GLY A 220 -10.31 -18.25 -4.32
CA GLY A 220 -11.21 -18.26 -3.17
C GLY A 220 -10.49 -18.22 -1.81
N LEU A 221 -9.15 -18.26 -1.77
CA LEU A 221 -8.38 -18.13 -0.51
C LEU A 221 -8.72 -16.80 0.18
N PRO A 222 -9.18 -16.81 1.46
CA PRO A 222 -9.46 -15.59 2.22
C PRO A 222 -8.19 -14.78 2.50
N PHE A 223 -8.32 -13.45 2.50
CA PHE A 223 -7.23 -12.54 2.86
C PHE A 223 -7.56 -11.72 4.11
N ALA A 224 -6.56 -11.55 4.97
CA ALA A 224 -6.57 -10.56 6.05
C ALA A 224 -6.32 -9.15 5.47
N PRO A 225 -6.71 -8.07 6.20
CA PRO A 225 -6.34 -6.71 5.83
C PRO A 225 -4.83 -6.58 5.63
N PRO A 226 -4.39 -5.88 4.57
CA PRO A 226 -2.95 -5.66 4.32
C PRO A 226 -2.36 -4.68 5.33
N GLU A 227 -1.18 -4.99 5.86
CA GLU A 227 -0.48 -4.21 6.89
C GLU A 227 0.99 -3.92 6.52
#